data_c3d22f508eec927a68aca5a0319a1079
#
_entry.id   c3d22f508eec927a68aca5a0319a1079
#
_cell.length_a   1.000
_cell.length_b   1.000
_cell.length_c   1.000
_cell.angle_alpha   90.00
_cell.angle_beta   90.00
_cell.angle_gamma   90.00
#
_symmetry.space_group_name_H-M   'P 1'
#
loop_
_entity.id
_entity.type
_entity.pdbx_description
1 polymer ?
#
loop_
_entity_poly.entity_id
_entity_poly.type
_entity_poly.pdbx_seq_one_letter_code
_entity_poly.pdbx_strand_id
1 'polypeptide(L)'
;MVRLFSHTDLDGIGCGILAQLAFGKDNVEISYCDYDNIDSSVREYLETEQDNTIPIYITDIRVNEETAELLNKRGNVKLLDHHLTALGLNKYDWCDIVIEDSKGIKTSGTMLFYHWLGMNGCLSEELDNNKALERFAELVRDYDTWRWSTLGDDGIICKQVNDLLYLYGRDDFVRWCISEIHDEVFPRLYAKDEVVLKIKQDEIDRYIEEKDKTMFANTVCGKVCGFVFSDRYVSELGNRLCKMHPEIDYVAMIDIDGCTVSYRTVKEDIDLGKDVASLFGGGGHPKAAGSKFSQEIKLKVVENIFE
;
A
#
# COMPACT_ATOMS: atom_id res chain seq x y z
N MET A 1 -25.30 -9.92 3.07
CA MET A 1 -24.41 -9.41 1.99
C MET A 1 -23.68 -8.19 2.51
N VAL A 2 -22.40 -8.04 2.21
CA VAL A 2 -21.55 -6.92 2.59
C VAL A 2 -20.84 -6.40 1.35
N ARG A 3 -20.67 -5.11 1.21
CA ARG A 3 -19.90 -4.48 0.14
C ARG A 3 -18.58 -3.95 0.67
N LEU A 4 -17.45 -4.34 0.07
CA LEU A 4 -16.13 -3.84 0.41
C LEU A 4 -15.47 -3.18 -0.81
N PHE A 5 -14.96 -1.98 -0.62
CA PHE A 5 -14.00 -1.33 -1.50
C PHE A 5 -12.67 -1.22 -0.78
N SER A 6 -11.57 -1.66 -1.39
CA SER A 6 -10.26 -1.68 -0.76
C SER A 6 -9.15 -1.42 -1.77
N HIS A 7 -7.96 -1.07 -1.30
CA HIS A 7 -6.80 -0.84 -2.16
C HIS A 7 -6.29 -2.14 -2.80
N THR A 8 -5.44 -2.02 -3.82
CA THR A 8 -4.96 -3.16 -4.63
C THR A 8 -3.69 -3.82 -4.12
N ASP A 9 -3.01 -3.23 -3.13
CA ASP A 9 -1.77 -3.73 -2.54
C ASP A 9 -2.01 -4.76 -1.41
N LEU A 10 -0.94 -5.13 -0.70
CA LEU A 10 -1.02 -6.13 0.36
C LEU A 10 -1.97 -5.71 1.49
N ASP A 11 -2.00 -4.41 1.85
CA ASP A 11 -2.84 -3.92 2.94
C ASP A 11 -4.31 -3.94 2.55
N GLY A 12 -4.66 -3.45 1.35
CA GLY A 12 -6.04 -3.53 0.88
C GLY A 12 -6.51 -4.96 0.63
N ILE A 13 -5.65 -5.86 0.13
CA ILE A 13 -5.99 -7.28 -0.04
C ILE A 13 -6.15 -7.96 1.33
N GLY A 14 -5.35 -7.57 2.32
CA GLY A 14 -5.51 -8.00 3.70
C GLY A 14 -6.89 -7.68 4.27
N CYS A 15 -7.41 -6.49 4.00
CA CYS A 15 -8.79 -6.13 4.36
C CYS A 15 -9.82 -7.06 3.68
N GLY A 16 -9.59 -7.43 2.42
CA GLY A 16 -10.46 -8.38 1.71
C GLY A 16 -10.43 -9.79 2.31
N ILE A 17 -9.27 -10.25 2.78
CA ILE A 17 -9.11 -11.52 3.50
C ILE A 17 -9.90 -11.47 4.82
N LEU A 18 -9.74 -10.41 5.61
CA LEU A 18 -10.49 -10.22 6.85
C LEU A 18 -11.99 -10.21 6.64
N ALA A 19 -12.47 -9.53 5.59
CA ALA A 19 -13.90 -9.50 5.26
C ALA A 19 -14.44 -10.90 4.92
N GLN A 20 -13.69 -11.70 4.13
CA GLN A 20 -14.09 -13.08 3.81
C GLN A 20 -14.11 -14.00 5.04
N LEU A 21 -13.16 -13.84 5.96
CA LEU A 21 -13.13 -14.57 7.21
C LEU A 21 -14.29 -14.19 8.13
N ALA A 22 -14.59 -12.90 8.25
CA ALA A 22 -15.62 -12.39 9.16
C ALA A 22 -17.05 -12.66 8.68
N PHE A 23 -17.31 -12.47 7.39
CA PHE A 23 -18.67 -12.48 6.84
C PHE A 23 -18.95 -13.72 5.96
N GLY A 24 -17.92 -14.48 5.61
CA GLY A 24 -18.00 -15.60 4.66
C GLY A 24 -17.84 -15.13 3.21
N LYS A 25 -17.09 -15.89 2.43
CA LYS A 25 -16.73 -15.57 1.04
C LYS A 25 -17.95 -15.23 0.16
N ASP A 26 -19.03 -15.99 0.29
CA ASP A 26 -20.24 -15.83 -0.54
C ASP A 26 -21.13 -14.66 -0.09
N ASN A 27 -20.81 -14.05 1.04
CA ASN A 27 -21.54 -12.92 1.62
C ASN A 27 -20.81 -11.58 1.46
N VAL A 28 -19.66 -11.54 0.81
CA VAL A 28 -18.86 -10.34 0.61
C VAL A 28 -18.63 -10.10 -0.87
N GLU A 29 -19.02 -8.94 -1.35
CA GLU A 29 -18.65 -8.45 -2.67
C GLU A 29 -17.52 -7.45 -2.54
N ILE A 30 -16.35 -7.74 -3.15
CA ILE A 30 -15.13 -6.96 -3.03
C ILE A 30 -14.76 -6.32 -4.36
N SER A 31 -14.53 -5.00 -4.36
CA SER A 31 -13.83 -4.29 -5.42
C SER A 31 -12.50 -3.77 -4.90
N TYR A 32 -11.41 -4.23 -5.51
CA TYR A 32 -10.10 -3.64 -5.29
C TYR A 32 -9.93 -2.47 -6.24
N CYS A 33 -9.59 -1.31 -5.68
CA CYS A 33 -9.56 -0.03 -6.39
C CYS A 33 -8.21 0.68 -6.19
N ASP A 34 -7.85 1.49 -7.18
CA ASP A 34 -6.78 2.48 -7.08
C ASP A 34 -7.37 3.89 -6.91
N TYR A 35 -6.52 4.86 -6.58
CA TYR A 35 -6.94 6.27 -6.40
C TYR A 35 -7.61 6.89 -7.63
N ASP A 36 -7.35 6.35 -8.83
CA ASP A 36 -7.93 6.85 -10.07
C ASP A 36 -9.37 6.37 -10.30
N ASN A 37 -9.81 5.28 -9.66
CA ASN A 37 -11.11 4.66 -9.94
C ASN A 37 -12.01 4.43 -8.72
N ILE A 38 -11.52 4.60 -7.48
CA ILE A 38 -12.33 4.36 -6.27
C ILE A 38 -13.63 5.18 -6.28
N ASP A 39 -13.56 6.47 -6.60
CA ASP A 39 -14.73 7.35 -6.59
C ASP A 39 -15.76 6.94 -7.63
N SER A 40 -15.34 6.59 -8.84
CA SER A 40 -16.24 6.11 -9.90
C SER A 40 -16.88 4.77 -9.52
N SER A 41 -16.10 3.84 -8.96
CA SER A 41 -16.59 2.52 -8.54
C SER A 41 -17.63 2.62 -7.41
N VAL A 42 -17.40 3.50 -6.44
CA VAL A 42 -18.38 3.74 -5.35
C VAL A 42 -19.64 4.40 -5.89
N ARG A 43 -19.54 5.41 -6.75
CA ARG A 43 -20.71 6.09 -7.33
C ARG A 43 -21.54 5.14 -8.18
N GLU A 44 -20.92 4.34 -9.04
CA GLU A 44 -21.61 3.33 -9.85
C GLU A 44 -22.38 2.34 -8.96
N TYR A 45 -21.75 1.87 -7.87
CA TYR A 45 -22.43 1.01 -6.91
C TYR A 45 -23.63 1.71 -6.26
N LEU A 46 -23.50 2.96 -5.82
CA LEU A 46 -24.59 3.74 -5.22
C LEU A 46 -25.74 4.03 -6.17
N GLU A 47 -25.48 4.09 -7.49
CA GLU A 47 -26.51 4.27 -8.52
C GLU A 47 -27.27 2.97 -8.80
N THR A 48 -26.60 1.83 -8.72
CA THR A 48 -27.16 0.51 -9.07
C THR A 48 -27.80 -0.21 -7.89
N GLU A 49 -27.23 -0.08 -6.69
CA GLU A 49 -27.72 -0.75 -5.49
C GLU A 49 -28.65 0.16 -4.68
N GLN A 50 -29.91 -0.25 -4.58
CA GLN A 50 -30.94 0.49 -3.87
C GLN A 50 -31.18 0.00 -2.43
N ASP A 51 -30.60 -1.14 -2.05
CA ASP A 51 -30.73 -1.68 -0.68
C ASP A 51 -29.72 -1.01 0.27
N ASN A 52 -30.20 0.02 0.96
CA ASN A 52 -29.39 0.74 1.96
C ASN A 52 -29.11 -0.07 3.24
N THR A 53 -29.66 -1.28 3.39
CA THR A 53 -29.35 -2.16 4.52
C THR A 53 -28.03 -2.90 4.34
N ILE A 54 -27.52 -3.00 3.10
CA ILE A 54 -26.21 -3.59 2.83
C ILE A 54 -25.11 -2.67 3.36
N PRO A 55 -24.29 -3.09 4.33
CA PRO A 55 -23.20 -2.27 4.83
C PRO A 55 -22.11 -2.11 3.78
N ILE A 56 -21.56 -0.90 3.67
CA ILE A 56 -20.41 -0.58 2.82
C ILE A 56 -19.19 -0.37 3.71
N TYR A 57 -18.13 -1.10 3.44
CA TYR A 57 -16.81 -0.87 4.01
C TYR A 57 -15.89 -0.29 2.94
N ILE A 58 -15.11 0.72 3.31
CA ILE A 58 -14.03 1.28 2.49
C ILE A 58 -12.78 1.21 3.35
N THR A 59 -11.76 0.50 2.89
CA THR A 59 -10.58 0.22 3.71
C THR A 59 -9.30 0.50 2.93
N ASP A 60 -8.31 1.10 3.62
CA ASP A 60 -6.98 1.37 3.07
C ASP A 60 -6.96 2.26 1.81
N ILE A 61 -8.03 2.98 1.59
CA ILE A 61 -8.17 3.95 0.48
C ILE A 61 -9.22 4.98 0.84
N ARG A 62 -8.98 6.23 0.46
CA ARG A 62 -9.95 7.32 0.66
C ARG A 62 -10.79 7.56 -0.58
N VAL A 63 -11.96 8.11 -0.36
CA VAL A 63 -12.79 8.74 -1.40
C VAL A 63 -12.60 10.26 -1.39
N ASN A 64 -13.00 10.93 -2.46
CA ASN A 64 -13.07 12.39 -2.49
C ASN A 64 -14.30 12.92 -1.71
N GLU A 65 -14.35 14.22 -1.49
CA GLU A 65 -15.37 14.89 -0.71
C GLU A 65 -16.78 14.70 -1.28
N GLU A 66 -16.95 14.77 -2.62
CA GLU A 66 -18.25 14.59 -3.26
C GLU A 66 -18.80 13.18 -3.07
N THR A 67 -17.95 12.16 -3.19
CA THR A 67 -18.32 10.77 -2.96
C THR A 67 -18.61 10.53 -1.48
N ALA A 68 -17.83 11.16 -0.56
CA ALA A 68 -18.08 11.10 0.87
C ALA A 68 -19.45 11.68 1.24
N GLU A 69 -19.89 12.78 0.63
CA GLU A 69 -21.22 13.34 0.84
C GLU A 69 -22.34 12.40 0.38
N LEU A 70 -22.17 11.69 -0.73
CA LEU A 70 -23.12 10.67 -1.19
C LEU A 70 -23.22 9.51 -0.20
N LEU A 71 -22.10 9.00 0.27
CA LEU A 71 -22.02 7.95 1.27
C LEU A 71 -22.65 8.38 2.61
N ASN A 72 -22.41 9.61 3.04
CA ASN A 72 -23.01 10.17 4.24
C ASN A 72 -24.54 10.24 4.18
N LYS A 73 -25.09 10.56 3.01
CA LYS A 73 -26.55 10.57 2.77
C LYS A 73 -27.14 9.17 2.76
N ARG A 74 -26.41 8.19 2.20
CA ARG A 74 -26.85 6.79 2.15
C ARG A 74 -26.88 6.16 3.56
N GLY A 75 -25.88 6.45 4.38
CA GLY A 75 -25.66 5.78 5.66
C GLY A 75 -25.19 4.33 5.55
N ASN A 76 -25.05 3.65 6.69
CA ASN A 76 -24.55 2.27 6.81
C ASN A 76 -23.20 2.06 6.11
N VAL A 77 -22.27 2.95 6.39
CA VAL A 77 -20.93 3.00 5.81
C VAL A 77 -19.90 3.00 6.93
N LYS A 78 -18.75 2.36 6.71
CA LYS A 78 -17.55 2.50 7.53
C LYS A 78 -16.33 2.65 6.65
N LEU A 79 -15.56 3.72 6.86
CA LEU A 79 -14.26 3.93 6.22
C LEU A 79 -13.17 3.84 7.27
N LEU A 80 -12.15 3.03 6.99
CA LEU A 80 -10.99 2.78 7.83
C LEU A 80 -9.72 3.00 6.99
N ASP A 81 -8.95 4.01 7.32
CA ASP A 81 -7.76 4.38 6.55
C ASP A 81 -6.66 4.94 7.49
N HIS A 82 -5.43 4.93 7.03
CA HIS A 82 -4.27 5.40 7.78
C HIS A 82 -3.45 6.47 7.03
N HIS A 83 -3.90 6.87 5.85
CA HIS A 83 -3.20 7.85 5.04
C HIS A 83 -3.46 9.29 5.52
N LEU A 84 -2.38 10.09 5.64
CA LEU A 84 -2.45 11.51 6.03
C LEU A 84 -3.39 12.33 5.13
N THR A 85 -3.46 11.98 3.86
CA THR A 85 -4.32 12.65 2.88
C THR A 85 -5.81 12.41 3.10
N ALA A 86 -6.18 11.43 3.91
CA ALA A 86 -7.55 11.09 4.25
C ALA A 86 -8.06 11.79 5.53
N LEU A 87 -7.18 12.41 6.34
CA LEU A 87 -7.52 12.98 7.65
C LEU A 87 -8.71 13.95 7.62
N GLY A 88 -8.93 14.67 6.51
CA GLY A 88 -10.07 15.57 6.35
C GLY A 88 -11.44 14.87 6.41
N LEU A 89 -11.49 13.56 6.19
CA LEU A 89 -12.70 12.76 6.24
C LEU A 89 -13.14 12.40 7.68
N ASN A 90 -12.26 12.57 8.68
CA ASN A 90 -12.63 12.34 10.10
C ASN A 90 -13.72 13.30 10.63
N LYS A 91 -14.16 14.26 9.82
CA LYS A 91 -15.37 15.05 10.11
C LYS A 91 -16.68 14.24 10.01
N TYR A 92 -16.64 13.06 9.37
CA TYR A 92 -17.77 12.14 9.29
C TYR A 92 -17.63 11.04 10.35
N ASP A 93 -18.68 10.79 11.14
CA ASP A 93 -18.69 9.80 12.23
C ASP A 93 -18.47 8.34 11.75
N TRP A 94 -18.65 8.09 10.45
CA TRP A 94 -18.42 6.80 9.84
C TRP A 94 -16.98 6.60 9.32
N CYS A 95 -16.10 7.61 9.45
CA CYS A 95 -14.70 7.53 9.07
C CYS A 95 -13.81 7.42 10.32
N ASP A 96 -12.90 6.47 10.33
CA ASP A 96 -11.80 6.36 11.29
C ASP A 96 -10.48 6.39 10.53
N ILE A 97 -9.87 7.57 10.44
CA ILE A 97 -8.55 7.74 9.86
C ILE A 97 -7.55 7.83 10.99
N VAL A 98 -6.76 6.79 11.16
CA VAL A 98 -5.83 6.62 12.29
C VAL A 98 -4.43 6.35 11.79
N ILE A 99 -3.50 7.28 11.95
CA ILE A 99 -2.12 7.16 11.47
C ILE A 99 -1.28 6.30 12.41
N GLU A 100 -1.45 6.49 13.71
CA GLU A 100 -0.70 5.80 14.77
C GLU A 100 -1.65 5.36 15.88
N ASP A 101 -1.37 4.23 16.47
CA ASP A 101 -2.10 3.72 17.62
C ASP A 101 -1.75 4.50 18.92
N SER A 102 -2.38 4.13 20.02
CA SER A 102 -2.13 4.77 21.33
C SER A 102 -0.70 4.59 21.88
N LYS A 103 0.11 3.73 21.25
CA LYS A 103 1.52 3.48 21.59
C LYS A 103 2.47 4.20 20.62
N GLY A 104 1.95 4.98 19.68
CA GLY A 104 2.75 5.65 18.64
C GLY A 104 3.27 4.70 17.56
N ILE A 105 2.65 3.53 17.40
CA ILE A 105 2.98 2.60 16.32
C ILE A 105 2.08 2.95 15.13
N LYS A 106 2.68 3.14 13.95
CA LYS A 106 1.92 3.33 12.72
C LYS A 106 0.99 2.17 12.48
N THR A 107 -0.22 2.47 12.03
CA THR A 107 -1.24 1.48 11.71
C THR A 107 -1.38 1.27 10.20
N SER A 108 -2.23 0.36 9.79
CA SER A 108 -2.56 0.02 8.41
C SER A 108 -4.05 -0.22 8.28
N GLY A 109 -4.59 -0.20 7.07
CA GLY A 109 -6.00 -0.49 6.80
C GLY A 109 -6.41 -1.87 7.32
N THR A 110 -5.57 -2.90 7.07
CA THR A 110 -5.78 -4.27 7.59
C THR A 110 -5.83 -4.30 9.12
N MET A 111 -4.89 -3.65 9.81
CA MET A 111 -4.85 -3.63 11.27
C MET A 111 -6.06 -2.90 11.86
N LEU A 112 -6.45 -1.77 11.27
CA LEU A 112 -7.64 -1.02 11.67
C LEU A 112 -8.91 -1.84 11.48
N PHE A 113 -9.02 -2.54 10.35
CA PHE A 113 -10.20 -3.36 10.07
C PHE A 113 -10.26 -4.60 10.96
N TYR A 114 -9.12 -5.25 11.22
CA TYR A 114 -9.02 -6.36 12.19
C TYR A 114 -9.56 -5.94 13.58
N HIS A 115 -9.08 -4.82 14.12
CA HIS A 115 -9.54 -4.33 15.42
C HIS A 115 -11.02 -3.93 15.37
N TRP A 116 -11.47 -3.28 14.29
CA TRP A 116 -12.86 -2.89 14.14
C TRP A 116 -13.80 -4.10 14.10
N LEU A 117 -13.44 -5.15 13.37
CA LEU A 117 -14.22 -6.39 13.28
C LEU A 117 -14.34 -7.07 14.65
N GLY A 118 -13.24 -7.18 15.41
CA GLY A 118 -13.25 -7.73 16.77
C GLY A 118 -14.12 -6.91 17.73
N MET A 119 -13.92 -5.59 17.79
CA MET A 119 -14.70 -4.70 18.68
C MET A 119 -16.20 -4.69 18.37
N ASN A 120 -16.61 -4.94 17.14
CA ASN A 120 -18.01 -4.96 16.72
C ASN A 120 -18.61 -6.39 16.71
N GLY A 121 -17.88 -7.41 17.21
CA GLY A 121 -18.37 -8.79 17.28
C GLY A 121 -18.62 -9.42 15.91
N CYS A 122 -17.91 -8.98 14.88
CA CYS A 122 -17.99 -9.53 13.52
C CYS A 122 -17.12 -10.77 13.34
N LEU A 123 -16.13 -11.00 14.20
CA LEU A 123 -15.32 -12.21 14.23
C LEU A 123 -16.00 -13.27 15.10
N SER A 124 -15.94 -14.53 14.68
CA SER A 124 -16.31 -15.65 15.58
C SER A 124 -15.32 -15.73 16.76
N GLU A 125 -15.73 -16.35 17.86
CA GLU A 125 -14.86 -16.55 19.02
C GLU A 125 -13.54 -17.24 18.66
N GLU A 126 -13.57 -18.17 17.72
CA GLU A 126 -12.41 -18.87 17.18
C GLU A 126 -11.47 -17.91 16.45
N LEU A 127 -11.99 -17.06 15.57
CA LEU A 127 -11.20 -16.08 14.81
C LEU A 127 -10.68 -14.94 15.67
N ASP A 128 -11.48 -14.49 16.66
CA ASP A 128 -11.08 -13.41 17.57
C ASP A 128 -9.91 -13.83 18.48
N ASN A 129 -9.79 -15.13 18.78
CA ASN A 129 -8.68 -15.71 19.55
C ASN A 129 -7.57 -16.30 18.67
N ASN A 130 -7.67 -16.22 17.33
CA ASN A 130 -6.74 -16.86 16.40
C ASN A 130 -5.43 -16.06 16.29
N LYS A 131 -4.34 -16.65 16.80
CA LYS A 131 -3.02 -16.02 16.77
C LYS A 131 -2.42 -15.89 15.37
N ALA A 132 -2.79 -16.76 14.44
CA ALA A 132 -2.36 -16.65 13.05
C ALA A 132 -3.03 -15.45 12.36
N LEU A 133 -4.29 -15.16 12.69
CA LEU A 133 -4.99 -13.96 12.19
C LEU A 133 -4.39 -12.67 12.74
N GLU A 134 -4.11 -12.63 14.05
CA GLU A 134 -3.40 -11.49 14.67
C GLU A 134 -2.03 -11.28 14.01
N ARG A 135 -1.26 -12.37 13.84
CA ARG A 135 0.06 -12.34 13.20
C ARG A 135 0.00 -11.88 11.74
N PHE A 136 -1.02 -12.31 11.00
CA PHE A 136 -1.26 -11.83 9.63
C PHE A 136 -1.44 -10.31 9.60
N ALA A 137 -2.32 -9.75 10.43
CA ALA A 137 -2.56 -8.30 10.49
C ALA A 137 -1.30 -7.52 10.89
N GLU A 138 -0.49 -8.06 11.83
CA GLU A 138 0.79 -7.46 12.21
C GLU A 138 1.80 -7.43 11.07
N LEU A 139 1.97 -8.54 10.34
CA LEU A 139 2.92 -8.63 9.23
C LEU A 139 2.54 -7.68 8.08
N VAL A 140 1.26 -7.56 7.77
CA VAL A 140 0.75 -6.61 6.78
C VAL A 140 1.05 -5.18 7.22
N ARG A 141 0.70 -4.79 8.44
CA ARG A 141 1.00 -3.46 9.00
C ARG A 141 2.50 -3.16 8.97
N ASP A 142 3.33 -4.09 9.43
CA ASP A 142 4.77 -3.87 9.53
C ASP A 142 5.41 -3.75 8.15
N TYR A 143 4.85 -4.41 7.12
CA TYR A 143 5.27 -4.22 5.74
C TYR A 143 4.84 -2.85 5.21
N ASP A 144 3.59 -2.51 5.32
CA ASP A 144 3.01 -1.30 4.78
C ASP A 144 3.64 -0.03 5.36
N THR A 145 3.83 -0.01 6.67
CA THR A 145 4.44 1.12 7.39
C THR A 145 5.96 1.20 7.26
N TRP A 146 6.58 0.33 6.46
CA TRP A 146 8.04 0.22 6.29
C TRP A 146 8.80 -0.19 7.57
N ARG A 147 8.08 -0.59 8.62
CA ARG A 147 8.67 -1.00 9.90
C ARG A 147 9.52 -2.28 9.75
N TRP A 148 9.16 -3.15 8.81
CA TRP A 148 9.89 -4.37 8.48
C TRP A 148 11.41 -4.16 8.28
N SER A 149 11.82 -2.99 7.78
CA SER A 149 13.24 -2.69 7.53
C SER A 149 14.11 -2.63 8.78
N THR A 150 13.50 -2.64 9.97
CA THR A 150 14.17 -2.57 11.29
C THR A 150 13.91 -3.78 12.17
N LEU A 151 13.10 -4.75 11.73
CA LEU A 151 12.64 -5.89 12.55
C LEU A 151 13.52 -7.15 12.41
N GLY A 152 14.65 -7.09 11.70
CA GLY A 152 15.50 -8.28 11.51
C GLY A 152 14.75 -9.42 10.80
N ASP A 153 14.78 -10.62 11.36
CA ASP A 153 14.19 -11.83 10.77
C ASP A 153 12.66 -11.68 10.59
N ASP A 154 11.96 -11.07 11.52
CA ASP A 154 10.53 -10.77 11.38
C ASP A 154 10.26 -9.84 10.20
N GLY A 155 11.13 -8.89 9.96
CA GLY A 155 11.03 -7.99 8.81
C GLY A 155 11.20 -8.73 7.47
N ILE A 156 12.07 -9.72 7.42
CA ILE A 156 12.22 -10.59 6.24
C ILE A 156 10.90 -11.31 5.95
N ILE A 157 10.22 -11.81 6.98
CA ILE A 157 8.92 -12.48 6.83
C ILE A 157 7.86 -11.52 6.29
N CYS A 158 7.80 -10.27 6.78
CA CYS A 158 6.86 -9.26 6.25
C CYS A 158 7.05 -9.07 4.74
N LYS A 159 8.31 -8.90 4.30
CA LYS A 159 8.63 -8.76 2.88
C LYS A 159 8.28 -10.01 2.08
N GLN A 160 8.56 -11.20 2.61
CA GLN A 160 8.24 -12.47 1.95
C GLN A 160 6.73 -12.64 1.73
N VAL A 161 5.91 -12.26 2.69
CA VAL A 161 4.43 -12.28 2.55
C VAL A 161 3.99 -11.37 1.41
N ASN A 162 4.54 -10.15 1.31
CA ASN A 162 4.26 -9.28 0.18
C ASN A 162 4.75 -9.86 -1.15
N ASP A 163 5.96 -10.41 -1.19
CA ASP A 163 6.50 -11.00 -2.42
C ASP A 163 5.65 -12.20 -2.90
N LEU A 164 5.11 -12.99 -1.98
CA LEU A 164 4.20 -14.10 -2.29
C LEU A 164 2.88 -13.64 -2.91
N LEU A 165 2.35 -12.46 -2.54
CA LEU A 165 1.18 -11.89 -3.20
C LEU A 165 1.42 -11.72 -4.71
N TYR A 166 2.57 -11.17 -5.08
CA TYR A 166 2.90 -10.97 -6.51
C TYR A 166 3.31 -12.26 -7.21
N LEU A 167 3.90 -13.22 -6.50
CA LEU A 167 4.31 -14.51 -7.06
C LEU A 167 3.13 -15.47 -7.28
N TYR A 168 2.18 -15.51 -6.37
CA TYR A 168 0.99 -16.35 -6.48
C TYR A 168 -0.12 -15.70 -7.32
N GLY A 169 -0.14 -14.35 -7.36
CA GLY A 169 -1.30 -13.59 -7.78
C GLY A 169 -2.37 -13.54 -6.68
N ARG A 170 -3.20 -12.51 -6.75
CA ARG A 170 -4.16 -12.17 -5.69
C ARG A 170 -5.01 -13.34 -5.23
N ASP A 171 -5.65 -14.05 -6.16
CA ASP A 171 -6.67 -15.04 -5.81
C ASP A 171 -6.06 -16.29 -5.15
N ASP A 172 -4.87 -16.70 -5.58
CA ASP A 172 -4.14 -17.82 -4.96
C ASP A 172 -3.55 -17.41 -3.61
N PHE A 173 -3.06 -16.17 -3.50
CA PHE A 173 -2.58 -15.62 -2.25
C PHE A 173 -3.69 -15.53 -1.18
N VAL A 174 -4.87 -15.03 -1.54
CA VAL A 174 -6.04 -14.98 -0.65
C VAL A 174 -6.42 -16.39 -0.17
N ARG A 175 -6.47 -17.37 -1.07
CA ARG A 175 -6.75 -18.77 -0.67
C ARG A 175 -5.70 -19.32 0.28
N TRP A 176 -4.44 -19.06 -0.01
CA TRP A 176 -3.32 -19.49 0.85
C TRP A 176 -3.43 -18.85 2.24
N CYS A 177 -3.59 -17.54 2.34
CA CYS A 177 -3.72 -16.86 3.64
C CYS A 177 -4.89 -17.41 4.47
N ILE A 178 -6.06 -17.54 3.87
CA ILE A 178 -7.25 -18.07 4.57
C ILE A 178 -7.00 -19.49 5.07
N SER A 179 -6.38 -20.35 4.26
CA SER A 179 -6.05 -21.72 4.66
C SER A 179 -5.08 -21.76 5.85
N GLU A 180 -3.99 -20.98 5.80
CA GLU A 180 -2.98 -20.96 6.86
C GLU A 180 -3.54 -20.37 8.17
N ILE A 181 -4.42 -19.38 8.07
CA ILE A 181 -5.11 -18.78 9.24
C ILE A 181 -6.05 -19.84 9.87
N HIS A 182 -6.81 -20.59 9.09
CA HIS A 182 -7.66 -21.67 9.61
C HIS A 182 -6.84 -22.79 10.26
N ASP A 183 -5.64 -23.06 9.77
CA ASP A 183 -4.71 -24.02 10.37
C ASP A 183 -3.98 -23.46 11.62
N GLU A 184 -4.31 -22.24 12.04
CA GLU A 184 -3.69 -21.51 13.16
C GLU A 184 -2.18 -21.29 13.01
N VAL A 185 -1.67 -21.25 11.79
CA VAL A 185 -0.25 -21.01 11.47
C VAL A 185 -0.14 -19.93 10.40
N PHE A 186 0.57 -18.82 10.66
CA PHE A 186 0.80 -17.81 9.64
C PHE A 186 2.14 -17.07 9.85
N PRO A 187 2.95 -16.92 8.80
CA PRO A 187 2.88 -17.67 7.55
C PRO A 187 3.51 -19.05 7.69
N ARG A 188 3.03 -20.04 6.94
CA ARG A 188 3.73 -21.31 6.75
C ARG A 188 4.38 -21.29 5.37
N LEU A 189 5.70 -21.19 5.35
CA LEU A 189 6.49 -21.23 4.12
C LEU A 189 6.92 -22.68 3.85
N TYR A 190 6.66 -23.13 2.65
CA TYR A 190 7.09 -24.44 2.17
C TYR A 190 8.39 -24.32 1.39
N ALA A 191 9.13 -25.41 1.20
CA ALA A 191 10.39 -25.41 0.45
C ALA A 191 10.28 -24.80 -0.96
N LYS A 192 9.11 -24.97 -1.63
CA LYS A 192 8.82 -24.34 -2.92
C LYS A 192 8.80 -22.80 -2.83
N ASP A 193 8.26 -22.28 -1.73
CA ASP A 193 8.10 -20.83 -1.49
C ASP A 193 9.46 -20.20 -1.22
N GLU A 194 10.30 -20.87 -0.42
CA GLU A 194 11.68 -20.43 -0.17
C GLU A 194 12.49 -20.31 -1.46
N VAL A 195 12.32 -21.27 -2.39
CA VAL A 195 13.02 -21.25 -3.68
C VAL A 195 12.57 -20.06 -4.53
N VAL A 196 11.27 -19.83 -4.68
CA VAL A 196 10.77 -18.73 -5.53
C VAL A 196 11.07 -17.37 -4.90
N LEU A 197 10.98 -17.24 -3.58
CA LEU A 197 11.33 -16.03 -2.84
C LEU A 197 12.83 -15.71 -2.99
N LYS A 198 13.71 -16.73 -2.92
CA LYS A 198 15.12 -16.55 -3.17
C LYS A 198 15.40 -16.07 -4.60
N ILE A 199 14.78 -16.70 -5.61
CA ILE A 199 14.94 -16.29 -7.01
C ILE A 199 14.50 -14.81 -7.16
N LYS A 200 13.37 -14.44 -6.55
CA LYS A 200 12.87 -13.05 -6.56
C LYS A 200 13.83 -12.08 -5.92
N GLN A 201 14.38 -12.42 -4.75
CA GLN A 201 15.36 -11.57 -4.07
C GLN A 201 16.66 -11.43 -4.89
N ASP A 202 17.17 -12.52 -5.47
CA ASP A 202 18.35 -12.49 -6.34
C ASP A 202 18.11 -11.63 -7.61
N GLU A 203 16.88 -11.58 -8.12
CA GLU A 203 16.49 -10.69 -9.22
C GLU A 203 16.51 -9.22 -8.80
N ILE A 204 15.89 -8.90 -7.65
CA ILE A 204 15.87 -7.55 -7.08
C ILE A 204 17.30 -7.04 -6.84
N ASP A 205 18.13 -7.86 -6.23
CA ASP A 205 19.52 -7.51 -5.92
C ASP A 205 20.31 -7.18 -7.20
N ARG A 206 20.22 -8.02 -8.22
CA ARG A 206 20.86 -7.77 -9.52
C ARG A 206 20.33 -6.50 -10.19
N TYR A 207 19.02 -6.28 -10.15
CA TYR A 207 18.44 -5.07 -10.70
C TYR A 207 18.96 -3.81 -10.01
N ILE A 208 19.06 -3.82 -8.68
CA ILE A 208 19.61 -2.69 -7.91
C ILE A 208 21.07 -2.45 -8.26
N GLU A 209 21.90 -3.50 -8.34
CA GLU A 209 23.31 -3.39 -8.74
C GLU A 209 23.50 -2.83 -10.16
N GLU A 210 22.61 -3.17 -11.10
CA GLU A 210 22.62 -2.62 -12.45
C GLU A 210 22.23 -1.14 -12.46
N LYS A 211 21.19 -0.77 -11.70
CA LYS A 211 20.73 0.61 -11.60
C LYS A 211 21.72 1.52 -10.88
N ASP A 212 22.43 1.01 -9.88
CA ASP A 212 23.49 1.72 -9.19
C ASP A 212 24.58 2.18 -10.16
N LYS A 213 25.01 1.32 -11.09
CA LYS A 213 26.05 1.64 -12.10
C LYS A 213 25.63 2.75 -13.05
N THR A 214 24.32 2.97 -13.24
CA THR A 214 23.78 3.95 -14.18
C THR A 214 23.22 5.19 -13.49
N MET A 215 23.21 5.20 -12.16
CA MET A 215 22.80 6.35 -11.39
C MET A 215 23.76 7.53 -11.59
N PHE A 216 23.22 8.73 -11.72
CA PHE A 216 23.99 9.96 -11.75
C PHE A 216 23.41 10.96 -10.76
N ALA A 217 24.24 11.87 -10.23
CA ALA A 217 23.83 12.83 -9.24
C ALA A 217 23.81 14.26 -9.80
N ASN A 218 22.85 15.06 -9.37
CA ASN A 218 22.79 16.50 -9.63
C ASN A 218 22.06 17.20 -8.47
N THR A 219 22.20 18.51 -8.37
CA THR A 219 21.50 19.32 -7.36
C THR A 219 20.12 19.72 -7.88
N VAL A 220 19.07 19.34 -7.17
CA VAL A 220 17.68 19.74 -7.44
C VAL A 220 17.01 20.14 -6.13
N CYS A 221 16.26 21.24 -6.14
CA CYS A 221 15.63 21.82 -4.96
C CYS A 221 16.63 22.12 -3.82
N GLY A 222 17.88 22.46 -4.18
CA GLY A 222 18.94 22.76 -3.21
C GLY A 222 19.51 21.53 -2.48
N LYS A 223 19.18 20.30 -2.92
CA LYS A 223 19.61 19.04 -2.34
C LYS A 223 20.30 18.17 -3.42
N VAL A 224 21.22 17.31 -3.01
CA VAL A 224 21.89 16.35 -3.92
C VAL A 224 20.95 15.20 -4.21
N CYS A 225 20.50 15.08 -5.44
CA CYS A 225 19.61 14.03 -5.92
C CYS A 225 20.37 13.01 -6.76
N GLY A 226 20.22 11.72 -6.45
CA GLY A 226 20.59 10.63 -7.34
C GLY A 226 19.44 10.32 -8.29
N PHE A 227 19.72 10.32 -9.60
CA PHE A 227 18.74 10.02 -10.65
C PHE A 227 18.97 8.64 -11.23
N VAL A 228 17.90 7.88 -11.37
CA VAL A 228 17.92 6.56 -12.00
C VAL A 228 16.63 6.32 -12.77
N PHE A 229 16.74 5.73 -13.97
CA PHE A 229 15.57 5.28 -14.73
C PHE A 229 15.14 3.90 -14.23
N SER A 230 13.89 3.79 -13.79
CA SER A 230 13.38 2.57 -13.18
C SER A 230 11.86 2.47 -13.29
N ASP A 231 11.39 1.29 -13.64
CA ASP A 231 9.98 0.91 -13.81
C ASP A 231 9.48 -0.07 -12.74
N ARG A 232 10.37 -0.59 -11.89
CA ARG A 232 10.04 -1.61 -10.88
C ARG A 232 10.92 -1.54 -9.64
N TYR A 233 10.49 -2.23 -8.57
CA TYR A 233 11.20 -2.30 -7.28
C TYR A 233 11.53 -0.93 -6.68
N VAL A 234 10.66 0.04 -6.91
CA VAL A 234 10.90 1.46 -6.62
C VAL A 234 11.25 1.70 -5.15
N SER A 235 10.57 1.00 -4.24
CA SER A 235 10.80 1.16 -2.80
C SER A 235 12.14 0.57 -2.38
N GLU A 236 12.45 -0.65 -2.77
CA GLU A 236 13.71 -1.33 -2.45
C GLU A 236 14.89 -0.62 -3.12
N LEU A 237 14.76 -0.29 -4.41
CA LEU A 237 15.78 0.41 -5.17
C LEU A 237 16.15 1.74 -4.52
N GLY A 238 15.15 2.60 -4.31
CA GLY A 238 15.38 3.94 -3.77
C GLY A 238 15.98 3.93 -2.37
N ASN A 239 15.44 3.09 -1.46
CA ASN A 239 15.98 2.96 -0.11
C ASN A 239 17.39 2.38 -0.09
N ARG A 240 17.69 1.39 -0.95
CA ARG A 240 19.01 0.78 -1.01
C ARG A 240 20.05 1.73 -1.59
N LEU A 241 19.74 2.44 -2.67
CA LEU A 241 20.63 3.46 -3.23
C LEU A 241 20.91 4.60 -2.25
N CYS A 242 19.91 5.08 -1.51
CA CYS A 242 20.14 6.07 -0.45
C CYS A 242 21.08 5.56 0.66
N LYS A 243 21.01 4.28 1.01
CA LYS A 243 21.93 3.67 2.02
C LYS A 243 23.34 3.46 1.47
N MET A 244 23.48 3.11 0.19
CA MET A 244 24.78 2.90 -0.47
C MET A 244 25.52 4.21 -0.73
N HIS A 245 24.77 5.31 -0.94
CA HIS A 245 25.29 6.63 -1.28
C HIS A 245 24.93 7.67 -0.22
N PRO A 246 25.59 7.69 0.95
CA PRO A 246 25.26 8.62 2.04
C PRO A 246 25.51 10.10 1.70
N GLU A 247 26.25 10.39 0.64
CA GLU A 247 26.44 11.74 0.07
C GLU A 247 25.22 12.28 -0.65
N ILE A 248 24.27 11.42 -1.02
CA ILE A 248 23.02 11.80 -1.68
C ILE A 248 21.95 12.12 -0.64
N ASP A 249 21.19 13.17 -0.85
CA ASP A 249 20.09 13.55 0.01
C ASP A 249 18.83 12.73 -0.25
N TYR A 250 18.55 12.45 -1.52
CA TYR A 250 17.45 11.58 -1.93
C TYR A 250 17.69 10.98 -3.33
N VAL A 251 16.94 9.95 -3.67
CA VAL A 251 16.94 9.31 -4.99
C VAL A 251 15.62 9.57 -5.69
N ALA A 252 15.69 9.98 -6.97
CA ALA A 252 14.57 10.12 -7.88
C ALA A 252 14.61 8.98 -8.91
N MET A 253 13.61 8.11 -8.87
CA MET A 253 13.41 7.01 -9.81
C MET A 253 12.40 7.46 -10.85
N ILE A 254 12.85 7.54 -12.11
CA ILE A 254 12.08 8.09 -13.23
C ILE A 254 11.55 6.91 -14.05
N ASP A 255 10.25 6.77 -14.09
CA ASP A 255 9.55 5.90 -15.02
C ASP A 255 9.03 6.72 -16.20
N ILE A 256 9.70 6.54 -17.34
CA ILE A 256 9.35 7.25 -18.58
C ILE A 256 8.02 6.72 -19.14
N ASP A 257 7.76 5.41 -19.02
CA ASP A 257 6.54 4.82 -19.55
C ASP A 257 5.31 5.22 -18.75
N GLY A 258 5.40 5.18 -17.44
CA GLY A 258 4.35 5.64 -16.54
C GLY A 258 4.23 7.15 -16.39
N CYS A 259 5.18 7.93 -16.96
CA CYS A 259 5.28 9.39 -16.74
C CYS A 259 5.29 9.78 -15.28
N THR A 260 6.00 9.02 -14.43
CA THR A 260 6.07 9.23 -12.99
C THR A 260 7.51 9.39 -12.49
N VAL A 261 7.67 10.10 -11.38
CA VAL A 261 8.91 10.15 -10.62
C VAL A 261 8.60 9.76 -9.19
N SER A 262 9.28 8.76 -8.70
CA SER A 262 9.20 8.33 -7.30
C SER A 262 10.44 8.78 -6.54
N TYR A 263 10.25 9.30 -5.34
CA TYR A 263 11.32 9.82 -4.50
C TYR A 263 11.47 8.98 -3.24
N ARG A 264 12.71 8.71 -2.83
CA ARG A 264 13.03 8.05 -1.55
C ARG A 264 14.20 8.75 -0.87
N THR A 265 14.15 8.83 0.47
CA THR A 265 15.24 9.31 1.31
C THR A 265 15.31 8.53 2.62
N VAL A 266 16.52 8.42 3.16
CA VAL A 266 16.78 7.90 4.52
C VAL A 266 17.22 9.01 5.47
N LYS A 267 17.31 10.26 4.99
CA LYS A 267 17.71 11.43 5.81
C LYS A 267 16.52 11.89 6.66
N GLU A 268 16.74 12.09 7.96
CA GLU A 268 15.68 12.47 8.89
C GLU A 268 15.20 13.93 8.73
N ASP A 269 16.04 14.80 8.24
CA ASP A 269 15.81 16.22 8.05
C ASP A 269 15.17 16.59 6.70
N ILE A 270 14.74 15.58 5.91
CA ILE A 270 14.12 15.80 4.60
C ILE A 270 12.67 15.30 4.62
N ASP A 271 11.76 16.18 4.21
CA ASP A 271 10.36 15.85 3.91
C ASP A 271 10.14 15.88 2.40
N LEU A 272 10.21 14.68 1.75
CA LEU A 272 10.07 14.58 0.30
C LEU A 272 8.73 15.07 -0.22
N GLY A 273 7.66 14.90 0.55
CA GLY A 273 6.33 15.39 0.18
C GLY A 273 6.30 16.89 0.04
N LYS A 274 6.86 17.61 1.02
CA LYS A 274 6.89 19.09 1.06
C LYS A 274 8.04 19.68 0.27
N ASP A 275 9.26 19.15 0.49
CA ASP A 275 10.50 19.79 0.01
C ASP A 275 10.78 19.50 -1.46
N VAL A 276 10.19 18.44 -2.01
CA VAL A 276 10.49 17.96 -3.37
C VAL A 276 9.22 17.77 -4.18
N ALA A 277 8.39 16.76 -3.85
CA ALA A 277 7.28 16.35 -4.71
C ALA A 277 6.24 17.46 -4.95
N SER A 278 5.92 18.27 -3.93
CA SER A 278 4.98 19.39 -4.04
C SER A 278 5.41 20.44 -5.08
N LEU A 279 6.71 20.62 -5.28
CA LEU A 279 7.26 21.56 -6.27
C LEU A 279 7.02 21.10 -7.71
N PHE A 280 6.75 19.80 -7.90
CA PHE A 280 6.46 19.17 -9.19
C PHE A 280 5.00 18.72 -9.30
N GLY A 281 4.09 19.31 -8.52
CA GLY A 281 2.67 18.97 -8.54
C GLY A 281 2.32 17.60 -7.96
N GLY A 282 3.24 17.03 -7.19
CA GLY A 282 3.08 15.73 -6.52
C GLY A 282 2.85 15.85 -5.01
N GLY A 283 3.09 14.76 -4.30
CA GLY A 283 2.97 14.69 -2.84
C GLY A 283 3.41 13.34 -2.30
N GLY A 284 3.15 13.10 -1.03
CA GLY A 284 3.46 11.84 -0.35
C GLY A 284 3.94 12.05 1.08
N HIS A 285 4.60 11.03 1.60
CA HIS A 285 5.16 11.02 2.94
C HIS A 285 6.58 11.64 2.98
N PRO A 286 7.08 12.03 4.17
CA PRO A 286 8.43 12.58 4.29
C PRO A 286 9.55 11.70 3.71
N LYS A 287 9.42 10.37 3.76
CA LYS A 287 10.44 9.43 3.28
C LYS A 287 10.13 8.80 1.91
N ALA A 288 8.90 8.94 1.43
CA ALA A 288 8.43 8.36 0.18
C ALA A 288 7.37 9.27 -0.46
N ALA A 289 7.68 9.81 -1.61
CA ALA A 289 6.79 10.73 -2.33
C ALA A 289 6.87 10.46 -3.83
N GLY A 290 5.99 11.09 -4.59
CA GLY A 290 5.97 10.96 -6.05
C GLY A 290 5.37 12.18 -6.74
N SER A 291 5.66 12.32 -8.03
CA SER A 291 5.05 13.30 -8.92
C SER A 291 4.82 12.69 -10.30
N LYS A 292 3.97 13.35 -11.10
CA LYS A 292 3.74 12.97 -12.51
C LYS A 292 4.27 14.07 -13.42
N PHE A 293 4.71 13.69 -14.60
CA PHE A 293 5.07 14.65 -15.66
C PHE A 293 4.22 14.41 -16.90
N SER A 294 4.16 15.42 -17.81
CA SER A 294 3.29 15.35 -18.98
C SER A 294 3.83 14.39 -20.04
N GLN A 295 2.93 13.82 -20.84
CA GLN A 295 3.27 13.02 -22.03
C GLN A 295 4.13 13.80 -23.04
N GLU A 296 4.01 15.13 -23.08
CA GLU A 296 4.85 15.98 -23.94
C GLU A 296 6.34 15.86 -23.60
N ILE A 297 6.69 15.68 -22.32
CA ILE A 297 8.09 15.47 -21.91
C ILE A 297 8.61 14.15 -22.47
N LYS A 298 7.80 13.07 -22.40
CA LYS A 298 8.13 11.78 -22.99
C LYS A 298 8.38 11.90 -24.51
N LEU A 299 7.52 12.62 -25.24
CA LEU A 299 7.68 12.87 -26.66
C LEU A 299 8.97 13.65 -26.96
N LYS A 300 9.26 14.72 -26.21
CA LYS A 300 10.49 15.49 -26.36
C LYS A 300 11.76 14.66 -26.12
N VAL A 301 11.73 13.71 -25.18
CA VAL A 301 12.85 12.78 -24.98
C VAL A 301 13.10 11.97 -26.25
N VAL A 302 12.04 11.43 -26.87
CA VAL A 302 12.15 10.67 -28.12
C VAL A 302 12.65 11.56 -29.28
N GLU A 303 12.10 12.76 -29.46
CA GLU A 303 12.54 13.72 -30.46
C GLU A 303 14.03 14.02 -30.35
N ASN A 304 14.52 14.35 -29.11
CA ASN A 304 15.95 14.66 -28.91
C ASN A 304 16.90 13.46 -29.11
N ILE A 305 16.41 12.22 -29.13
CA ILE A 305 17.23 11.03 -29.43
C ILE A 305 17.41 10.86 -30.94
N PHE A 306 16.45 11.31 -31.76
CA PHE A 306 16.41 11.07 -33.20
C PHE A 306 16.64 12.34 -34.05
N GLU A 307 16.88 13.50 -33.43
CA GLU A 307 17.41 14.70 -34.06
C GLU A 307 18.95 14.63 -34.18
#